data_77dc0a4e2aa25685ba0f5d4a3226a56d
#
_entry.id   77dc0a4e2aa25685ba0f5d4a3226a56d
#
_cell.length_a   1.000
_cell.length_b   1.000
_cell.length_c   1.000
_cell.angle_alpha   90.00
_cell.angle_beta   90.00
_cell.angle_gamma   90.00
#
_symmetry.space_group_name_H-M   'P 1'
#
loop_
_entity.id
_entity.type
_entity.pdbx_description
1 polymer ?
#
loop_
_entity_poly.entity_id
_entity_poly.type
_entity_poly.pdbx_seq_one_letter_code
_entity_poly.pdbx_strand_id
1 'polypeptide(L)'
;MNALFASDNVTSACPEVMDAVIAANLGIAGSYGDDEWSLALKNKLSEIFETEVEVFLAVTGTASNALALSALAPVFGKIYCHELSHINTDECGAPELFTGGAKLIPMRSSNGRIDASDLAE
;
A
#
# COMPACT_ATOMS: atom_id res chain seq x y z
N MET A 1 11.95 -27.53 -5.78
CA MET A 1 11.38 -26.21 -6.12
C MET A 1 12.36 -25.16 -5.63
N ASN A 2 12.95 -24.36 -6.51
CA ASN A 2 13.81 -23.27 -6.09
C ASN A 2 12.90 -22.15 -5.57
N ALA A 3 12.99 -21.85 -4.28
CA ALA A 3 12.28 -20.69 -3.71
C ALA A 3 12.89 -19.41 -4.28
N LEU A 4 12.08 -18.61 -4.93
CA LEU A 4 12.46 -17.30 -5.43
C LEU A 4 12.09 -16.24 -4.39
N PHE A 5 13.10 -15.56 -3.86
CA PHE A 5 12.93 -14.46 -2.91
C PHE A 5 13.11 -13.08 -3.56
N ALA A 6 12.85 -12.98 -4.87
CA ALA A 6 13.01 -11.72 -5.60
C ALA A 6 11.87 -10.75 -5.30
N SER A 7 10.63 -11.20 -5.46
CA SER A 7 9.41 -10.42 -5.18
C SER A 7 8.20 -11.36 -5.18
N ASP A 8 7.17 -11.00 -4.45
CA ASP A 8 5.87 -11.69 -4.47
C ASP A 8 5.18 -11.62 -5.83
N ASN A 9 5.41 -10.56 -6.60
CA ASN A 9 4.80 -10.36 -7.92
C ASN A 9 5.38 -11.24 -9.03
N VAL A 10 6.40 -12.05 -8.77
CA VAL A 10 6.96 -13.02 -9.75
C VAL A 10 6.47 -14.44 -9.50
N THR A 11 5.59 -14.65 -8.52
CA THR A 11 5.03 -15.95 -8.17
C THR A 11 3.54 -16.02 -8.49
N SER A 12 3.03 -17.23 -8.66
CA SER A 12 1.59 -17.47 -8.75
C SER A 12 0.95 -17.34 -7.36
N ALA A 13 -0.35 -17.04 -7.35
CA ALA A 13 -1.14 -17.10 -6.12
C ALA A 13 -1.16 -18.54 -5.56
N CYS A 14 -1.27 -18.67 -4.24
CA CYS A 14 -1.40 -19.98 -3.61
C CYS A 14 -2.78 -20.61 -3.96
N PRO A 15 -2.90 -21.94 -3.91
CA PRO A 15 -4.14 -22.62 -4.27
C PRO A 15 -5.36 -22.12 -3.49
N GLU A 16 -5.20 -21.83 -2.20
CA GLU A 16 -6.28 -21.38 -1.32
C GLU A 16 -6.85 -20.00 -1.77
N VAL A 17 -6.00 -19.11 -2.27
CA VAL A 17 -6.43 -17.83 -2.82
C VAL A 17 -7.18 -18.05 -4.14
N MET A 18 -6.70 -18.96 -5.00
CA MET A 18 -7.37 -19.26 -6.26
C MET A 18 -8.73 -19.94 -6.03
N ASP A 19 -8.84 -20.84 -5.07
CA ASP A 19 -10.10 -21.48 -4.69
C ASP A 19 -11.10 -20.44 -4.16
N ALA A 20 -10.64 -19.48 -3.36
CA ALA A 20 -11.48 -18.37 -2.87
C ALA A 20 -11.98 -17.47 -4.01
N VAL A 21 -11.14 -17.17 -4.99
CA VAL A 21 -11.53 -16.39 -6.18
C VAL A 21 -12.59 -17.14 -7.00
N ILE A 22 -12.40 -18.45 -7.21
CA ILE A 22 -13.35 -19.28 -7.93
C ILE A 22 -14.70 -19.32 -7.18
N ALA A 23 -14.68 -19.50 -5.87
CA ALA A 23 -15.88 -19.50 -5.04
C ALA A 23 -16.62 -18.15 -5.07
N ALA A 24 -15.89 -17.04 -4.98
CA ALA A 24 -16.47 -15.70 -5.04
C ALA A 24 -17.04 -15.35 -6.44
N ASN A 25 -16.60 -16.02 -7.50
CA ASN A 25 -17.09 -15.79 -8.86
C ASN A 25 -18.41 -16.50 -9.17
N LEU A 26 -19.15 -16.92 -8.15
CA LEU A 26 -20.45 -17.59 -8.30
C LEU A 26 -21.59 -16.64 -7.90
N GLY A 27 -22.61 -16.55 -8.75
CA GLY A 27 -23.82 -15.79 -8.45
C GLY A 27 -23.76 -14.33 -8.83
N ILE A 28 -24.48 -13.50 -8.06
CA ILE A 28 -24.63 -12.05 -8.26
C ILE A 28 -24.27 -11.38 -6.94
N ALA A 29 -23.44 -10.35 -7.00
CA ALA A 29 -23.05 -9.53 -5.85
C ALA A 29 -23.33 -8.05 -6.13
N GLY A 30 -23.44 -7.24 -5.07
CA GLY A 30 -23.50 -5.79 -5.18
C GLY A 30 -22.24 -5.22 -5.82
N SER A 31 -22.37 -4.05 -6.43
CA SER A 31 -21.24 -3.32 -7.01
C SER A 31 -20.75 -2.22 -6.06
N TYR A 32 -19.56 -1.67 -6.34
CA TYR A 32 -18.99 -0.52 -5.63
C TYR A 32 -18.73 -0.74 -4.13
N GLY A 33 -18.45 -1.98 -3.72
CA GLY A 33 -18.18 -2.33 -2.34
C GLY A 33 -19.40 -2.72 -1.50
N ASP A 34 -20.59 -2.76 -2.10
CA ASP A 34 -21.84 -3.22 -1.47
C ASP A 34 -22.00 -4.76 -1.57
N ASP A 35 -20.90 -5.49 -1.51
CA ASP A 35 -20.87 -6.94 -1.56
C ASP A 35 -20.43 -7.54 -0.21
N GLU A 36 -20.78 -8.82 -0.01
CA GLU A 36 -20.47 -9.53 1.22
C GLU A 36 -18.96 -9.68 1.48
N TRP A 37 -18.14 -9.76 0.42
CA TRP A 37 -16.70 -9.93 0.52
C TRP A 37 -16.03 -8.65 1.04
N SER A 38 -16.45 -7.49 0.54
CA SER A 38 -15.98 -6.18 1.01
C SER A 38 -16.34 -5.95 2.48
N LEU A 39 -17.57 -6.31 2.88
CA LEU A 39 -17.97 -6.22 4.29
C LEU A 39 -17.18 -7.20 5.18
N ALA A 40 -16.98 -8.43 4.73
CA ALA A 40 -16.20 -9.42 5.47
C ALA A 40 -14.74 -8.98 5.65
N LEU A 41 -14.13 -8.36 4.62
CA LEU A 41 -12.79 -7.80 4.69
C LEU A 41 -12.70 -6.67 5.72
N LYS A 42 -13.64 -5.71 5.70
CA LYS A 42 -13.69 -4.62 6.69
C LYS A 42 -13.79 -5.16 8.11
N ASN A 43 -14.69 -6.12 8.34
CA ASN A 43 -14.87 -6.73 9.65
C ASN A 43 -13.60 -7.46 10.11
N LYS A 44 -12.95 -8.21 9.20
CA LYS A 44 -11.71 -8.93 9.52
C LYS A 44 -10.55 -8.01 9.85
N LEU A 45 -10.39 -6.92 9.12
CA LEU A 45 -9.36 -5.92 9.43
C LEU A 45 -9.67 -5.17 10.73
N SER A 46 -10.93 -4.85 11.00
CA SER A 46 -11.32 -4.25 12.29
C SER A 46 -11.02 -5.17 13.47
N GLU A 47 -11.21 -6.48 13.32
CA GLU A 47 -10.81 -7.49 14.32
C GLU A 47 -9.29 -7.49 14.54
N ILE A 48 -8.51 -7.51 13.45
CA ILE A 48 -7.04 -7.57 13.52
C ILE A 48 -6.45 -6.31 14.17
N PHE A 49 -6.99 -5.15 13.83
CA PHE A 49 -6.53 -3.86 14.36
C PHE A 49 -7.17 -3.48 15.71
N GLU A 50 -8.08 -4.31 16.22
CA GLU A 50 -8.81 -4.09 17.47
C GLU A 50 -9.54 -2.72 17.52
N THR A 51 -9.94 -2.23 16.35
CA THR A 51 -10.67 -0.96 16.20
C THR A 51 -11.46 -0.96 14.89
N GLU A 52 -12.51 -0.16 14.81
CA GLU A 52 -13.22 0.03 13.55
C GLU A 52 -12.30 0.73 12.54
N VAL A 53 -12.20 0.16 11.33
CA VAL A 53 -11.39 0.69 10.23
C VAL A 53 -12.22 0.84 8.97
N GLU A 54 -11.85 1.82 8.13
CA GLU A 54 -12.30 1.89 6.74
C GLU A 54 -11.25 1.27 5.82
N VAL A 55 -11.70 0.54 4.81
CA VAL A 55 -10.84 -0.20 3.89
C VAL A 55 -11.00 0.35 2.48
N PHE A 56 -9.89 0.80 1.90
CA PHE A 56 -9.83 1.29 0.53
C PHE A 56 -8.95 0.36 -0.29
N LEU A 57 -9.55 -0.33 -1.25
CA LEU A 57 -8.82 -1.22 -2.15
C LEU A 57 -8.16 -0.41 -3.26
N ALA A 58 -6.88 -0.67 -3.48
CA ALA A 58 -6.11 -0.06 -4.57
C ALA A 58 -5.52 -1.14 -5.47
N VAL A 59 -5.37 -0.82 -6.75
CA VAL A 59 -4.93 -1.77 -7.78
C VAL A 59 -3.44 -2.11 -7.66
N THR A 60 -2.64 -1.17 -7.16
CA THR A 60 -1.18 -1.34 -7.01
C THR A 60 -0.69 -0.72 -5.70
N GLY A 61 0.50 -1.12 -5.24
CA GLY A 61 1.17 -0.48 -4.11
C GLY A 61 1.47 1.00 -4.36
N THR A 62 1.85 1.37 -5.57
CA THR A 62 2.03 2.78 -5.97
C THR A 62 0.75 3.59 -5.80
N ALA A 63 -0.39 3.05 -6.21
CA ALA A 63 -1.68 3.73 -6.00
C ALA A 63 -2.01 3.87 -4.50
N SER A 64 -1.75 2.83 -3.70
CA SER A 64 -1.92 2.87 -2.24
C SER A 64 -1.05 3.95 -1.60
N ASN A 65 0.24 3.99 -1.96
CA ASN A 65 1.17 4.99 -1.44
C ASN A 65 0.76 6.41 -1.84
N ALA A 66 0.42 6.63 -3.10
CA ALA A 66 0.00 7.93 -3.60
C ALA A 66 -1.27 8.43 -2.89
N LEU A 67 -2.28 7.58 -2.71
CA LEU A 67 -3.52 7.92 -1.99
C LEU A 67 -3.26 8.20 -0.51
N ALA A 68 -2.50 7.35 0.17
CA ALA A 68 -2.17 7.53 1.58
C ALA A 68 -1.39 8.83 1.81
N LEU A 69 -0.38 9.10 0.99
CA LEU A 69 0.41 10.31 1.09
C LEU A 69 -0.42 11.56 0.77
N SER A 70 -1.33 11.49 -0.22
CA SER A 70 -2.22 12.61 -0.54
C SER A 70 -3.19 12.96 0.60
N ALA A 71 -3.57 11.97 1.40
CA ALA A 71 -4.44 12.18 2.56
C ALA A 71 -3.69 12.73 3.78
N LEU A 72 -2.39 12.43 3.91
CA LEU A 72 -1.58 12.73 5.10
C LEU A 72 -0.66 13.95 4.93
N ALA A 73 -0.15 14.18 3.72
CA ALA A 73 0.81 15.25 3.48
C ALA A 73 0.09 16.56 3.09
N PRO A 74 0.50 17.70 3.67
CA PRO A 74 0.01 18.98 3.20
C PRO A 74 0.56 19.28 1.79
N VAL A 75 -0.21 20.01 0.98
CA VAL A 75 0.24 20.53 -0.31
C VAL A 75 1.54 21.32 -0.12
N PHE A 76 2.54 21.07 -0.95
CA PHE A 76 3.90 21.62 -0.82
C PHE A 76 4.65 21.25 0.47
N GLY A 77 4.19 20.22 1.17
CA GLY A 77 4.88 19.66 2.34
C GLY A 77 6.16 18.91 1.99
N LYS A 78 6.80 18.35 3.00
CA LYS A 78 7.96 17.47 2.87
C LYS A 78 7.58 16.07 3.31
N ILE A 79 8.02 15.08 2.53
CA ILE A 79 7.87 13.66 2.85
C ILE A 79 9.28 13.09 2.98
N TYR A 80 9.68 12.79 4.21
CA TYR A 80 10.98 12.17 4.47
C TYR A 80 10.89 10.68 4.17
N CYS A 81 11.83 10.18 3.39
CA CYS A 81 11.90 8.77 3.00
C CYS A 81 13.36 8.33 2.88
N HIS A 82 13.62 7.03 2.97
CA HIS A 82 14.96 6.53 2.67
C HIS A 82 15.28 6.67 1.17
N GLU A 83 16.54 6.94 0.81
CA GLU A 83 16.93 7.11 -0.60
C GLU A 83 16.61 5.92 -1.49
N LEU A 84 16.57 4.70 -0.93
CA LEU A 84 16.20 3.46 -1.62
C LEU A 84 14.73 3.06 -1.38
N SER A 85 13.91 3.94 -0.84
CA SER A 85 12.49 3.65 -0.67
C SER A 85 11.77 3.56 -2.01
N HIS A 86 10.78 2.69 -2.10
CA HIS A 86 10.00 2.47 -3.31
C HIS A 86 9.37 3.77 -3.85
N ILE A 87 8.85 4.63 -2.96
CA ILE A 87 8.26 5.92 -3.35
C ILE A 87 9.27 6.86 -4.03
N ASN A 88 10.56 6.72 -3.72
CA ASN A 88 11.62 7.54 -4.31
C ASN A 88 12.19 6.95 -5.61
N THR A 89 12.25 5.62 -5.73
CA THR A 89 12.98 4.94 -6.83
C THR A 89 12.08 4.37 -7.90
N ASP A 90 10.86 3.92 -7.56
CA ASP A 90 10.06 3.05 -8.42
C ASP A 90 8.63 3.54 -8.70
N GLU A 91 8.26 4.75 -8.29
CA GLU A 91 6.89 5.28 -8.43
C GLU A 91 6.75 6.46 -9.40
N CYS A 92 7.81 6.79 -10.16
CA CYS A 92 7.77 7.76 -11.28
C CYS A 92 7.16 9.13 -10.92
N GLY A 93 7.35 9.63 -9.69
CA GLY A 93 6.81 10.91 -9.25
C GLY A 93 5.31 10.88 -8.89
N ALA A 94 4.71 9.70 -8.74
CA ALA A 94 3.31 9.59 -8.30
C ALA A 94 3.07 10.25 -6.94
N PRO A 95 3.92 10.09 -5.92
CA PRO A 95 3.76 10.78 -4.65
C PRO A 95 3.66 12.31 -4.80
N GLU A 96 4.55 12.91 -5.55
CA GLU A 96 4.57 14.36 -5.79
C GLU A 96 3.34 14.83 -6.56
N LEU A 97 2.93 14.08 -7.57
CA LEU A 97 1.75 14.41 -8.39
C LEU A 97 0.47 14.38 -7.55
N PHE A 98 0.22 13.30 -6.83
CA PHE A 98 -1.03 13.10 -6.10
C PHE A 98 -1.12 13.91 -4.80
N THR A 99 0.01 14.31 -4.21
CA THR A 99 0.03 15.22 -3.05
C THR A 99 -0.09 16.69 -3.44
N GLY A 100 -0.17 17.01 -4.74
CA GLY A 100 -0.24 18.39 -5.20
C GLY A 100 1.08 19.15 -5.07
N GLY A 101 2.22 18.45 -5.06
CA GLY A 101 3.54 19.05 -5.05
C GLY A 101 4.30 18.93 -3.72
N ALA A 102 3.93 18.02 -2.84
CA ALA A 102 4.78 17.68 -1.70
C ALA A 102 6.13 17.13 -2.21
N LYS A 103 7.21 17.49 -1.55
CA LYS A 103 8.55 17.15 -1.98
C LYS A 103 9.08 15.95 -1.22
N LEU A 104 9.53 14.93 -1.93
CA LEU A 104 10.31 13.85 -1.32
C LEU A 104 11.67 14.39 -0.85
N ILE A 105 12.04 14.04 0.36
CA ILE A 105 13.34 14.36 0.97
C ILE A 105 14.05 13.03 1.25
N PRO A 106 14.84 12.53 0.27
CA PRO A 106 15.57 11.28 0.45
C PRO A 106 16.66 11.40 1.51
N MET A 107 16.66 10.49 2.46
CA MET A 107 17.64 10.40 3.55
C MET A 107 18.51 9.15 3.38
N ARG A 108 19.77 9.25 3.74
CA ARG A 108 20.73 8.16 3.67
C ARG A 108 20.89 7.50 5.03
N SER A 109 21.06 6.20 5.00
CA SER A 109 21.50 5.42 6.16
C SER A 109 22.25 4.18 5.71
N SER A 110 23.07 3.63 6.61
CA SER A 110 23.89 2.45 6.30
C SER A 110 23.10 1.14 6.29
N ASN A 111 21.91 1.11 6.87
CA ASN A 111 21.13 -0.11 7.11
C ASN A 111 19.68 -0.06 6.57
N GLY A 112 19.37 0.93 5.72
CA GLY A 112 18.04 1.11 5.16
C GLY A 112 16.99 1.68 6.12
N ARG A 113 17.38 2.09 7.34
CA ARG A 113 16.51 2.74 8.33
C ARG A 113 16.90 4.19 8.51
N ILE A 114 15.91 5.05 8.59
CA ILE A 114 16.09 6.44 8.98
C ILE A 114 16.09 6.48 10.52
N ASP A 115 17.13 7.05 11.12
CA ASP A 115 17.17 7.27 12.55
C ASP A 115 16.46 8.58 12.91
N ALA A 116 15.80 8.59 14.08
CA ALA A 116 15.03 9.77 14.51
C ALA A 116 15.90 11.02 14.68
N SER A 117 17.18 10.84 15.00
CA SER A 117 18.17 11.93 15.08
C SER A 117 18.41 12.63 13.73
N ASP A 118 18.30 11.88 12.63
CA ASP A 118 18.52 12.43 11.29
C ASP A 118 17.39 13.34 10.82
N LEU A 119 16.21 13.24 11.48
CA LEU A 119 15.05 14.10 11.23
C LEU A 119 15.12 15.43 11.99
N ALA A 120 16.04 15.58 12.92
CA ALA A 120 16.15 16.76 13.79
C ALA A 120 17.04 17.87 13.21
N GLU A 121 17.72 17.63 12.08
CA GLU A 121 18.54 18.58 11.34
C GLU A 121 17.75 19.23 10.18
#